data_1d306ddfe9f029acf0d98c99d9cee7b8
#
_entry.id   1d306ddfe9f029acf0d98c99d9cee7b8
#
_cell.length_a   1.000
_cell.length_b   1.000
_cell.length_c   1.000
_cell.angle_alpha   90.00
_cell.angle_beta   90.00
_cell.angle_gamma   90.00
#
_symmetry.space_group_name_H-M   'P 1'
#
loop_
_entity.id
_entity.type
_entity.pdbx_description
1 polymer ?
#
loop_
_entity_poly.entity_id
_entity_poly.type
_entity_poly.pdbx_seq_one_letter_code
_entity_poly.pdbx_strand_id
1 'polypeptide(L)'
;MLNPEVARLCNRRMIAYSPGCGSATDISDAQELGCDIVKVFPGSSVGGPDFVKAVRGPMPWTKIMPTGGVDPDPASIETWFGAGIVAAGMGSKLITDAAVKSGDWAGIEAKVRETVTAIADFRASKG
;
A
#
# COMPACT_ATOMS: atom_id res chain seq x y z
N MET A 1 -3.09 13.22 -0.17
CA MET A 1 -4.52 13.47 -0.39
C MET A 1 -4.78 13.61 -1.88
N LEU A 2 -5.99 13.34 -2.32
CA LEU A 2 -6.39 13.51 -3.72
C LEU A 2 -6.33 14.99 -4.11
N ASN A 3 -5.68 15.29 -5.23
CA ASN A 3 -5.71 16.59 -5.89
C ASN A 3 -6.19 16.37 -7.34
N PRO A 4 -7.40 16.81 -7.69
CA PRO A 4 -7.99 16.57 -9.02
C PRO A 4 -7.18 17.17 -10.18
N GLU A 5 -6.54 18.32 -9.96
CA GLU A 5 -5.71 18.95 -11.01
C GLU A 5 -4.46 18.15 -11.28
N VAL A 6 -3.79 17.67 -10.21
CA VAL A 6 -2.62 16.79 -10.34
C VAL A 6 -3.02 15.48 -11.00
N ALA A 7 -4.13 14.88 -10.59
CA ALA A 7 -4.62 13.63 -11.18
C ALA A 7 -4.87 13.79 -12.70
N ARG A 8 -5.57 14.85 -13.12
CA ARG A 8 -5.83 15.13 -14.54
C ARG A 8 -4.53 15.38 -15.33
N LEU A 9 -3.58 16.12 -14.74
CA LEU A 9 -2.29 16.36 -15.39
C LEU A 9 -1.50 15.06 -15.57
N CYS A 10 -1.41 14.26 -14.52
CA CYS A 10 -0.73 12.96 -14.54
C CYS A 10 -1.37 12.02 -15.58
N ASN A 11 -2.69 11.91 -15.56
CA ASN A 11 -3.43 11.07 -16.50
C ASN A 11 -3.19 11.50 -17.96
N ARG A 12 -3.26 12.80 -18.25
CA ARG A 12 -2.94 13.36 -19.58
C ARG A 12 -1.51 13.06 -20.04
N ARG A 13 -0.59 12.88 -19.13
CA ARG A 13 0.84 12.61 -19.38
C ARG A 13 1.21 11.15 -19.24
N MET A 14 0.25 10.25 -19.01
CA MET A 14 0.49 8.83 -18.75
C MET A 14 1.46 8.59 -17.58
N ILE A 15 1.38 9.46 -16.57
CA ILE A 15 2.16 9.34 -15.33
C ILE A 15 1.26 8.73 -14.26
N ALA A 16 1.71 7.66 -13.63
CA ALA A 16 0.98 7.06 -12.53
C ALA A 16 0.87 8.03 -11.33
N TYR A 17 -0.35 8.20 -10.82
CA TYR A 17 -0.62 8.99 -9.63
C TYR A 17 -1.42 8.16 -8.64
N SER A 18 -0.92 8.08 -7.40
CA SER A 18 -1.55 7.30 -6.33
C SER A 18 -1.83 8.21 -5.13
N PRO A 19 -3.02 8.84 -5.06
CA PRO A 19 -3.38 9.76 -3.99
C PRO A 19 -3.67 9.02 -2.68
N GLY A 20 -3.43 9.71 -1.55
CA GLY A 20 -3.84 9.24 -0.23
C GLY A 20 -5.36 9.41 -0.04
N CYS A 21 -6.04 8.31 0.21
CA CYS A 21 -7.48 8.20 0.44
C CYS A 21 -7.74 7.68 1.85
N GLY A 22 -8.70 8.28 2.56
CA GLY A 22 -9.11 7.89 3.91
C GLY A 22 -10.55 7.38 4.00
N SER A 23 -11.29 7.41 2.88
CA SER A 23 -12.69 6.98 2.82
C SER A 23 -13.01 6.27 1.50
N ALA A 24 -14.14 5.58 1.43
CA ALA A 24 -14.63 4.98 0.19
C ALA A 24 -14.92 6.04 -0.89
N THR A 25 -15.39 7.23 -0.50
CA THR A 25 -15.61 8.35 -1.41
C THR A 25 -14.29 8.83 -2.03
N ASP A 26 -13.24 9.04 -1.22
CA ASP A 26 -11.94 9.43 -1.75
C ASP A 26 -11.39 8.42 -2.76
N ILE A 27 -11.60 7.13 -2.49
CA ILE A 27 -11.20 6.03 -3.39
C ILE A 27 -11.98 6.10 -4.71
N SER A 28 -13.29 6.27 -4.64
CA SER A 28 -14.15 6.38 -5.82
C SER A 28 -13.77 7.58 -6.68
N ASP A 29 -13.59 8.76 -6.06
CA ASP A 29 -13.21 10.00 -6.75
C ASP A 29 -11.82 9.88 -7.41
N ALA A 30 -10.87 9.23 -6.72
CA ALA A 30 -9.55 8.98 -7.28
C ALA A 30 -9.61 8.08 -8.52
N GLN A 31 -10.41 7.02 -8.48
CA GLN A 31 -10.60 6.11 -9.60
C GLN A 31 -11.30 6.78 -10.80
N GLU A 32 -12.31 7.62 -10.54
CA GLU A 32 -12.98 8.41 -11.58
C GLU A 32 -12.00 9.35 -12.30
N LEU A 33 -10.99 9.85 -11.58
CA LEU A 33 -9.91 10.67 -12.13
C LEU A 33 -8.77 9.86 -12.78
N GLY A 34 -8.92 8.53 -12.95
CA GLY A 34 -7.98 7.67 -13.64
C GLY A 34 -6.82 7.14 -12.78
N CYS A 35 -6.92 7.19 -11.45
CA CYS A 35 -5.92 6.61 -10.57
C CYS A 35 -6.08 5.09 -10.50
N ASP A 36 -5.13 4.34 -11.06
CA ASP A 36 -5.19 2.86 -11.11
C ASP A 36 -4.95 2.23 -9.73
N ILE A 37 -3.98 2.74 -8.96
CA ILE A 37 -3.70 2.30 -7.59
C ILE A 37 -3.99 3.46 -6.65
N VAL A 38 -4.85 3.23 -5.66
CA VAL A 38 -5.16 4.21 -4.61
C VAL A 38 -4.40 3.90 -3.33
N LYS A 39 -3.78 4.92 -2.75
CA LYS A 39 -3.08 4.79 -1.47
C LYS A 39 -4.07 4.98 -0.33
N VAL A 40 -4.23 3.99 0.52
CA VAL A 40 -4.99 4.15 1.78
C VAL A 40 -4.05 4.67 2.86
N PHE A 41 -4.32 5.88 3.38
CA PHE A 41 -3.47 6.53 4.38
C PHE A 41 -4.29 7.41 5.33
N PRO A 42 -3.99 7.35 6.63
CA PRO A 42 -3.09 6.40 7.32
C PRO A 42 -3.75 5.02 7.49
N GLY A 43 -3.12 3.97 6.94
CA GLY A 43 -3.72 2.66 6.72
C GLY A 43 -4.38 2.03 7.95
N SER A 44 -3.65 1.87 9.06
CA SER A 44 -4.20 1.29 10.29
C SER A 44 -5.24 2.19 10.96
N SER A 45 -5.08 3.53 10.88
CA SER A 45 -5.95 4.49 11.57
C SER A 45 -7.32 4.64 10.90
N VAL A 46 -7.44 4.36 9.60
CA VAL A 46 -8.75 4.41 8.89
C VAL A 46 -9.49 3.08 8.92
N GLY A 47 -9.00 2.09 9.66
CA GLY A 47 -9.66 0.80 9.85
C GLY A 47 -8.86 -0.43 9.41
N GLY A 48 -7.63 -0.24 8.94
CA GLY A 48 -6.71 -1.35 8.67
C GLY A 48 -7.20 -2.34 7.59
N PRO A 49 -6.84 -3.63 7.72
CA PRO A 49 -7.26 -4.68 6.79
C PRO A 49 -8.78 -4.85 6.68
N ASP A 50 -9.52 -4.56 7.73
CA ASP A 50 -10.99 -4.68 7.71
C ASP A 50 -11.63 -3.57 6.86
N PHE A 51 -11.07 -2.36 6.87
CA PHE A 51 -11.47 -1.31 5.94
C PHE A 51 -11.24 -1.75 4.48
N VAL A 52 -10.10 -2.36 4.18
CA VAL A 52 -9.79 -2.87 2.84
C VAL A 52 -10.83 -3.92 2.39
N LYS A 53 -11.15 -4.88 3.26
CA LYS A 53 -12.18 -5.91 2.96
C LYS A 53 -13.54 -5.27 2.73
N ALA A 54 -13.95 -4.33 3.59
CA ALA A 54 -15.24 -3.65 3.50
C ALA A 54 -15.39 -2.85 2.21
N VAL A 55 -14.35 -2.12 1.79
CA VAL A 55 -14.33 -1.36 0.52
C VAL A 55 -14.36 -2.31 -0.68
N ARG A 56 -13.59 -3.39 -0.65
CA ARG A 56 -13.52 -4.34 -1.77
C ARG A 56 -14.77 -5.20 -1.94
N GLY A 57 -15.66 -5.25 -0.97
CA GLY A 57 -16.98 -5.87 -1.13
C GLY A 57 -17.75 -5.26 -2.30
N PRO A 58 -18.16 -4.00 -2.21
CA PRO A 58 -18.86 -3.30 -3.29
C PRO A 58 -17.97 -2.89 -4.48
N MET A 59 -16.65 -2.75 -4.28
CA MET A 59 -15.70 -2.30 -5.30
C MET A 59 -14.54 -3.31 -5.49
N PRO A 60 -14.81 -4.54 -5.95
CA PRO A 60 -13.79 -5.61 -6.02
C PRO A 60 -12.65 -5.33 -7.00
N TRP A 61 -12.84 -4.45 -7.96
CA TRP A 61 -11.82 -4.00 -8.92
C TRP A 61 -10.77 -3.06 -8.32
N THR A 62 -11.01 -2.51 -7.12
CA THR A 62 -10.14 -1.51 -6.51
C THR A 62 -8.78 -2.08 -6.14
N LYS A 63 -7.72 -1.45 -6.63
CA LYS A 63 -6.33 -1.75 -6.31
C LYS A 63 -5.85 -0.84 -5.17
N ILE A 64 -5.69 -1.40 -3.99
CA ILE A 64 -5.35 -0.65 -2.77
C ILE A 64 -3.90 -0.89 -2.39
N MET A 65 -3.19 0.20 -2.05
CA MET A 65 -1.86 0.21 -1.45
C MET A 65 -1.92 0.95 -0.11
N PRO A 66 -2.05 0.27 1.03
CA PRO A 66 -2.00 0.91 2.33
C PRO A 66 -0.59 1.42 2.64
N THR A 67 -0.52 2.52 3.38
CA THR A 67 0.70 3.04 3.98
C THR A 67 0.40 3.45 5.42
N GLY A 68 1.26 3.04 6.35
CA GLY A 68 1.03 3.19 7.79
C GLY A 68 0.32 1.97 8.39
N GLY A 69 1.00 1.28 9.30
CA GLY A 69 0.52 0.09 9.97
C GLY A 69 0.73 -1.22 9.20
N VAL A 70 1.49 -1.18 8.10
CA VAL A 70 1.97 -2.39 7.42
C VAL A 70 3.40 -2.65 7.85
N ASP A 71 3.61 -3.75 8.56
CA ASP A 71 4.91 -4.12 9.11
C ASP A 71 5.61 -5.17 8.24
N PRO A 72 6.96 -5.18 8.20
CA PRO A 72 7.75 -6.12 7.41
C PRO A 72 7.91 -7.46 8.15
N ASP A 73 6.81 -8.04 8.58
CA ASP A 73 6.76 -9.36 9.22
C ASP A 73 5.69 -10.25 8.58
N PRO A 74 5.84 -11.59 8.65
CA PRO A 74 4.94 -12.52 7.98
C PRO A 74 3.46 -12.37 8.39
N ALA A 75 3.17 -12.13 9.65
CA ALA A 75 1.80 -12.02 10.14
C ALA A 75 1.10 -10.76 9.60
N SER A 76 1.80 -9.63 9.57
CA SER A 76 1.31 -8.40 8.97
C SER A 76 1.09 -8.56 7.47
N ILE A 77 2.06 -9.18 6.76
CA ILE A 77 1.97 -9.46 5.32
C ILE A 77 0.75 -10.34 5.03
N GLU A 78 0.59 -11.46 5.74
CA GLU A 78 -0.55 -12.36 5.58
C GLU A 78 -1.89 -11.64 5.80
N THR A 79 -1.98 -10.82 6.85
CA THR A 79 -3.20 -10.11 7.22
C THR A 79 -3.59 -9.08 6.15
N TRP A 80 -2.65 -8.25 5.72
CA TRP A 80 -2.91 -7.19 4.76
C TRP A 80 -3.14 -7.72 3.33
N PHE A 81 -2.26 -8.60 2.84
CA PHE A 81 -2.42 -9.19 1.51
C PHE A 81 -3.62 -10.14 1.47
N GLY A 82 -3.94 -10.81 2.58
CA GLY A 82 -5.17 -11.58 2.74
C GLY A 82 -6.44 -10.74 2.70
N ALA A 83 -6.37 -9.46 3.05
CA ALA A 83 -7.46 -8.51 2.86
C ALA A 83 -7.62 -8.08 1.38
N GLY A 84 -6.62 -8.37 0.54
CA GLY A 84 -6.68 -8.15 -0.91
C GLY A 84 -5.99 -6.87 -1.38
N ILE A 85 -4.99 -6.37 -0.67
CA ILE A 85 -4.15 -5.28 -1.18
C ILE A 85 -3.26 -5.75 -2.33
N VAL A 86 -2.91 -4.83 -3.24
CA VAL A 86 -2.02 -5.14 -4.37
C VAL A 86 -0.57 -4.75 -4.13
N ALA A 87 -0.32 -3.82 -3.24
CA ALA A 87 1.00 -3.35 -2.84
C ALA A 87 0.94 -2.79 -1.41
N ALA A 88 2.07 -2.56 -0.78
CA ALA A 88 2.18 -1.97 0.54
C ALA A 88 3.29 -0.91 0.60
N GLY A 89 2.99 0.23 1.24
CA GLY A 89 3.99 1.23 1.59
C GLY A 89 4.51 0.97 3.00
N MET A 90 5.76 0.54 3.11
CA MET A 90 6.45 0.29 4.37
C MET A 90 7.56 1.33 4.58
N GLY A 91 7.63 1.90 5.77
CA GLY A 91 8.58 2.97 6.09
C GLY A 91 9.55 2.59 7.21
N SER A 92 9.47 3.30 8.31
CA SER A 92 10.43 3.28 9.42
C SER A 92 10.64 1.92 10.11
N LYS A 93 9.73 0.96 9.94
CA LYS A 93 9.92 -0.40 10.45
C LYS A 93 10.70 -1.29 9.49
N LEU A 94 10.71 -0.96 8.19
CA LEU A 94 11.51 -1.64 7.19
C LEU A 94 12.90 -1.03 7.08
N ILE A 95 12.97 0.31 7.02
CA ILE A 95 14.22 1.08 6.98
C ILE A 95 14.28 1.89 8.26
N THR A 96 14.95 1.35 9.27
CA THR A 96 15.00 1.96 10.61
C THR A 96 16.02 3.09 10.69
N ASP A 97 15.72 4.11 11.49
CA ASP A 97 16.67 5.20 11.75
C ASP A 97 18.01 4.69 12.32
N ALA A 98 17.97 3.64 13.13
CA ALA A 98 19.17 3.04 13.68
C ALA A 98 20.07 2.45 12.60
N ALA A 99 19.52 1.68 11.68
CA ALA A 99 20.26 1.09 10.56
C ALA A 99 20.84 2.17 9.63
N VAL A 100 20.07 3.23 9.35
CA VAL A 100 20.54 4.36 8.54
C VAL A 100 21.70 5.09 9.23
N LYS A 101 21.55 5.41 10.53
CA LYS A 101 22.58 6.13 11.30
C LYS A 101 23.88 5.32 11.45
N SER A 102 23.78 4.00 11.55
CA SER A 102 24.97 3.11 11.65
C SER A 102 25.56 2.76 10.29
N GLY A 103 24.90 3.11 9.18
CA GLY A 103 25.33 2.71 7.83
C GLY A 103 25.16 1.21 7.56
N ASP A 104 24.24 0.53 8.24
CA ASP A 104 23.94 -0.89 8.05
C ASP A 104 23.12 -1.14 6.79
N TRP A 105 23.71 -0.83 5.64
CA TRP A 105 23.05 -1.03 4.34
C TRP A 105 22.82 -2.50 4.01
N ALA A 106 23.70 -3.38 4.45
CA ALA A 106 23.56 -4.83 4.26
C ALA A 106 22.36 -5.38 5.05
N GLY A 107 22.16 -4.92 6.29
CA GLY A 107 21.01 -5.30 7.09
C GLY A 107 19.69 -4.79 6.49
N ILE A 108 19.67 -3.56 5.98
CA ILE A 108 18.50 -3.00 5.26
C ILE A 108 18.20 -3.85 4.01
N GLU A 109 19.21 -4.17 3.19
CA GLU A 109 19.02 -5.01 2.00
C GLU A 109 18.47 -6.39 2.37
N ALA A 110 19.03 -7.03 3.39
CA ALA A 110 18.57 -8.33 3.86
C ALA A 110 17.10 -8.30 4.30
N LYS A 111 16.71 -7.28 5.07
CA LYS A 111 15.32 -7.11 5.54
C LYS A 111 14.35 -6.85 4.41
N VAL A 112 14.72 -6.03 3.43
CA VAL A 112 13.91 -5.78 2.23
C VAL A 112 13.74 -7.07 1.44
N ARG A 113 14.80 -7.82 1.22
CA ARG A 113 14.78 -9.10 0.50
C ARG A 113 13.87 -10.12 1.19
N GLU A 114 14.00 -10.28 2.50
CA GLU A 114 13.13 -11.15 3.31
C GLU A 114 11.65 -10.76 3.15
N THR A 115 11.35 -9.47 3.24
CA THR A 115 9.97 -8.94 3.14
C THR A 115 9.38 -9.19 1.75
N VAL A 116 10.14 -8.93 0.69
CA VAL A 116 9.70 -9.16 -0.70
C VAL A 116 9.50 -10.66 -0.97
N THR A 117 10.36 -11.52 -0.44
CA THR A 117 10.21 -12.98 -0.54
C THR A 117 8.94 -13.44 0.15
N ALA A 118 8.67 -12.97 1.38
CA ALA A 118 7.46 -13.33 2.11
C ALA A 118 6.17 -12.91 1.36
N ILE A 119 6.17 -11.75 0.71
CA ILE A 119 5.06 -11.31 -0.14
C ILE A 119 4.90 -12.22 -1.37
N ALA A 120 6.00 -12.60 -2.01
CA ALA A 120 5.98 -13.49 -3.18
C ALA A 120 5.44 -14.87 -2.80
N ASP A 121 5.91 -15.44 -1.70
CA ASP A 121 5.48 -16.74 -1.17
C ASP A 121 3.98 -16.73 -0.81
N PHE A 122 3.51 -15.66 -0.15
CA PHE A 122 2.09 -15.48 0.13
C PHE A 122 1.26 -15.47 -1.17
N ARG A 123 1.69 -14.74 -2.18
CA ARG A 123 0.98 -14.68 -3.48
C ARG A 123 0.95 -16.04 -4.16
N ALA A 124 2.07 -16.77 -4.16
CA ALA A 124 2.15 -18.10 -4.74
C ALA A 124 1.25 -19.12 -4.03
N SER A 125 1.03 -18.96 -2.73
CA SER A 125 0.15 -19.84 -1.95
C SER A 125 -1.35 -19.64 -2.21
N LYS A 126 -1.74 -18.54 -2.88
CA LYS A 126 -3.14 -18.16 -3.17
C LYS A 126 -3.54 -18.34 -4.64
N GLY A 127 -2.56 -18.56 -5.51
CA GLY A 127 -2.79 -18.89 -6.95
C GLY A 127 -2.96 -20.35 -7.11
#